data_737dfc24be38bbf926c3c1d15c3728f1
#
_entry.id   737dfc24be38bbf926c3c1d15c3728f1
#
_cell.length_a   1.000
_cell.length_b   1.000
_cell.length_c   1.000
_cell.angle_alpha   90.00
_cell.angle_beta   90.00
_cell.angle_gamma   90.00
#
_symmetry.space_group_name_H-M   'P 1'
#
loop_
_entity.id
_entity.type
_entity.pdbx_description
1 polymer ?
#
loop_
_entity_poly.entity_id
_entity_poly.type
_entity_poly.pdbx_seq_one_letter_code
_entity_poly.pdbx_strand_id
1 'polypeptide(L)'
;MALPVQSIRARPEHRDLLQAVAELLRNGKGNIVRRLLADAPSRPVGPFKDEAAALAFLRDRLVLALKPLAIWQFGSRARGDAEPDSDFDLLVVLPDGLPTESYSARRAAEPVAGCGLGYDIVPCSLNEFRKDRDTPGSLVHNAVTEGRAIYRDRRWRKAEGAA
;
A
#
# COMPACT_ATOMS: atom_id res chain seq x y z
N MET A 1 5.40 8.50 -28.44
CA MET A 1 5.86 8.41 -27.03
C MET A 1 5.59 6.97 -26.57
N ALA A 2 6.63 6.17 -26.34
CA ALA A 2 6.47 4.79 -25.89
C ALA A 2 6.04 4.80 -24.41
N LEU A 3 4.99 4.04 -24.08
CA LEU A 3 4.58 3.84 -22.70
C LEU A 3 5.66 3.06 -21.93
N PRO A 4 5.91 3.37 -20.65
CA PRO A 4 6.86 2.61 -19.87
C PRO A 4 6.44 1.14 -19.80
N VAL A 5 7.40 0.24 -19.97
CA VAL A 5 7.16 -1.21 -19.86
C VAL A 5 7.00 -1.54 -18.39
N GLN A 6 5.79 -1.88 -17.98
CA GLN A 6 5.53 -2.48 -16.66
C GLN A 6 5.64 -4.00 -16.79
N SER A 7 6.55 -4.62 -16.04
CA SER A 7 6.65 -6.07 -15.95
C SER A 7 5.73 -6.61 -14.85
N ILE A 8 4.89 -7.58 -15.16
CA ILE A 8 4.07 -8.29 -14.19
C ILE A 8 4.75 -9.64 -13.92
N ARG A 9 5.11 -9.89 -12.66
CA ARG A 9 5.58 -11.22 -12.23
C ARG A 9 4.37 -12.09 -11.95
N ALA A 10 4.35 -13.28 -12.53
CA ALA A 10 3.31 -14.28 -12.31
C ALA A 10 3.93 -15.67 -12.23
N ARG A 11 3.23 -16.57 -11.56
CA ARG A 11 3.60 -17.99 -11.52
C ARG A 11 3.56 -18.57 -12.93
N PRO A 12 4.44 -19.55 -13.27
CA PRO A 12 4.50 -20.14 -14.60
C PRO A 12 3.15 -20.64 -15.13
N GLU A 13 2.34 -21.23 -14.24
CA GLU A 13 1.00 -21.78 -14.56
C GLU A 13 -0.03 -20.70 -14.97
N HIS A 14 0.26 -19.42 -14.74
CA HIS A 14 -0.64 -18.31 -15.11
C HIS A 14 -0.18 -17.55 -16.36
N ARG A 15 0.88 -18.03 -17.04
CA ARG A 15 1.44 -17.33 -18.19
C ARG A 15 0.44 -17.18 -19.34
N ASP A 16 -0.29 -18.23 -19.67
CA ASP A 16 -1.28 -18.23 -20.74
C ASP A 16 -2.44 -17.29 -20.43
N LEU A 17 -2.87 -17.25 -19.18
CA LEU A 17 -3.89 -16.31 -18.72
C LEU A 17 -3.44 -14.85 -18.86
N LEU A 18 -2.21 -14.55 -18.48
CA LEU A 18 -1.65 -13.20 -18.63
C LEU A 18 -1.51 -12.80 -20.09
N GLN A 19 -1.12 -13.73 -20.97
CA GLN A 19 -1.06 -13.46 -22.41
C GLN A 19 -2.45 -13.13 -22.97
N ALA A 20 -3.48 -13.90 -22.61
CA ALA A 20 -4.85 -13.66 -23.02
C ALA A 20 -5.38 -12.30 -22.52
N VAL A 21 -5.11 -11.95 -21.25
CA VAL A 21 -5.46 -10.62 -20.70
C VAL A 21 -4.75 -9.50 -21.44
N ALA A 22 -3.45 -9.65 -21.70
CA ALA A 22 -2.67 -8.66 -22.43
C ALA A 22 -3.18 -8.47 -23.88
N GLU A 23 -3.63 -9.54 -24.53
CA GLU A 23 -4.23 -9.48 -25.85
C GLU A 23 -5.59 -8.76 -25.84
N LEU A 24 -6.45 -9.05 -24.86
CA LEU A 24 -7.70 -8.30 -24.68
C LEU A 24 -7.46 -6.81 -24.48
N LEU A 25 -6.46 -6.44 -23.70
CA LEU A 25 -6.10 -5.02 -23.48
C LEU A 25 -5.57 -4.36 -24.74
N ARG A 26 -4.68 -5.02 -25.49
CA ARG A 26 -4.16 -4.52 -26.80
C ARG A 26 -5.27 -4.32 -27.82
N ASN A 27 -6.29 -5.17 -27.81
CA ASN A 27 -7.44 -5.10 -28.73
C ASN A 27 -8.54 -4.14 -28.23
N GLY A 28 -8.26 -3.25 -27.27
CA GLY A 28 -9.21 -2.27 -26.75
C GLY A 28 -10.35 -2.85 -25.91
N LYS A 29 -10.27 -4.14 -25.53
CA LYS A 29 -11.30 -4.85 -24.74
C LYS A 29 -11.08 -4.75 -23.23
N GLY A 30 -10.47 -3.67 -22.74
CA GLY A 30 -10.19 -3.44 -21.32
C GLY A 30 -11.46 -3.42 -20.44
N ASN A 31 -12.61 -3.06 -21.00
CA ASN A 31 -13.90 -3.14 -20.33
C ASN A 31 -14.30 -4.58 -19.96
N ILE A 32 -13.98 -5.56 -20.80
CA ILE A 32 -14.23 -6.98 -20.53
C ILE A 32 -13.38 -7.44 -19.36
N VAL A 33 -12.08 -7.10 -19.38
CA VAL A 33 -11.15 -7.43 -18.29
C VAL A 33 -11.63 -6.82 -16.97
N ARG A 34 -12.05 -5.53 -16.96
CA ARG A 34 -12.58 -4.89 -15.76
C ARG A 34 -13.83 -5.57 -15.23
N ARG A 35 -14.75 -5.99 -16.12
CA ARG A 35 -15.96 -6.73 -15.70
C ARG A 35 -15.59 -8.07 -15.07
N LEU A 36 -14.73 -8.87 -15.69
CA LEU A 36 -14.29 -10.15 -15.15
C LEU A 36 -13.62 -10.01 -13.79
N LEU A 37 -12.82 -8.97 -13.58
CA LEU A 37 -12.19 -8.67 -12.29
C LEU A 37 -13.20 -8.17 -11.25
N ALA A 38 -14.23 -7.42 -11.66
CA ALA A 38 -15.29 -6.95 -10.76
C ALA A 38 -16.21 -8.08 -10.30
N ASP A 39 -16.43 -9.09 -11.14
CA ASP A 39 -17.24 -10.28 -10.85
C ASP A 39 -16.45 -11.38 -10.12
N ALA A 40 -15.12 -11.21 -9.94
CA ALA A 40 -14.31 -12.16 -9.20
C ALA A 40 -14.79 -12.20 -7.73
N PRO A 41 -15.00 -13.41 -7.16
CA PRO A 41 -15.45 -13.51 -5.78
C PRO A 41 -14.42 -12.87 -4.85
N SER A 42 -14.88 -11.92 -4.04
CA SER A 42 -14.05 -11.31 -3.00
C SER A 42 -13.71 -12.37 -1.96
N ARG A 43 -12.42 -12.49 -1.60
CA ARG A 43 -11.99 -13.37 -0.51
C ARG A 43 -12.03 -12.58 0.79
N PRO A 44 -12.70 -13.08 1.83
CA PRO A 44 -12.65 -12.48 3.16
C PRO A 44 -11.19 -12.39 3.66
N VAL A 45 -10.86 -11.29 4.33
CA VAL A 45 -9.56 -11.10 4.99
C VAL A 45 -9.83 -10.74 6.44
N GLY A 46 -9.49 -11.66 7.35
CA GLY A 46 -9.89 -11.56 8.74
C GLY A 46 -11.43 -11.38 8.88
N PRO A 47 -11.91 -10.40 9.65
CA PRO A 47 -13.34 -10.14 9.81
C PRO A 47 -13.95 -9.30 8.67
N PHE A 48 -13.20 -8.97 7.65
CA PHE A 48 -13.63 -8.09 6.55
C PHE A 48 -14.04 -8.89 5.32
N LYS A 49 -15.01 -8.38 4.56
CA LYS A 49 -15.53 -9.03 3.35
C LYS A 49 -14.47 -9.23 2.26
N ASP A 50 -13.47 -8.35 2.22
CA ASP A 50 -12.40 -8.36 1.23
C ASP A 50 -11.19 -7.55 1.72
N GLU A 51 -10.09 -7.63 0.97
CA GLU A 51 -8.85 -6.89 1.25
C GLU A 51 -9.03 -5.37 1.20
N ALA A 52 -9.86 -4.88 0.28
CA ALA A 52 -10.11 -3.45 0.14
C ALA A 52 -10.82 -2.88 1.39
N ALA A 53 -11.78 -3.61 1.94
CA ALA A 53 -12.46 -3.24 3.17
C ALA A 53 -11.53 -3.30 4.39
N ALA A 54 -10.67 -4.32 4.48
CA ALA A 54 -9.66 -4.45 5.52
C ALA A 54 -8.65 -3.29 5.48
N LEU A 55 -8.12 -2.97 4.29
CA LEU A 55 -7.17 -1.88 4.10
C LEU A 55 -7.81 -0.51 4.40
N ALA A 56 -9.05 -0.30 3.96
CA ALA A 56 -9.78 0.94 4.26
C ALA A 56 -9.97 1.12 5.77
N PHE A 57 -10.32 0.06 6.49
CA PHE A 57 -10.44 0.11 7.94
C PHE A 57 -9.11 0.51 8.61
N LEU A 58 -8.00 -0.15 8.26
CA LEU A 58 -6.68 0.17 8.82
C LEU A 58 -6.31 1.63 8.55
N ARG A 59 -6.42 2.06 7.27
CA ARG A 59 -6.15 3.43 6.86
C ARG A 59 -6.96 4.44 7.68
N ASP A 60 -8.26 4.26 7.77
CA ASP A 60 -9.16 5.24 8.38
C ASP A 60 -8.92 5.35 9.89
N ARG A 61 -8.63 4.22 10.56
CA ARG A 61 -8.25 4.19 11.98
C ARG A 61 -6.94 4.91 12.24
N LEU A 62 -5.92 4.65 11.41
CA LEU A 62 -4.62 5.32 11.52
C LEU A 62 -4.73 6.83 11.21
N VAL A 63 -5.48 7.20 10.19
CA VAL A 63 -5.71 8.62 9.84
C VAL A 63 -6.39 9.38 10.98
N LEU A 64 -7.44 8.80 11.55
CA LEU A 64 -8.19 9.43 12.64
C LEU A 64 -7.32 9.64 13.88
N ALA A 65 -6.55 8.62 14.27
CA ALA A 65 -5.80 8.63 15.51
C ALA A 65 -4.44 9.36 15.42
N LEU A 66 -3.69 9.13 14.33
CA LEU A 66 -2.31 9.61 14.19
C LEU A 66 -2.19 10.89 13.37
N LYS A 67 -3.23 11.24 12.59
CA LYS A 67 -3.24 12.41 11.69
C LYS A 67 -1.98 12.48 10.80
N PRO A 68 -1.62 11.38 10.11
CA PRO A 68 -0.39 11.29 9.34
C PRO A 68 -0.41 12.25 8.16
N LEU A 69 0.76 12.54 7.60
CA LEU A 69 0.90 13.27 6.35
C LEU A 69 0.63 12.35 5.16
N ALA A 70 1.06 11.10 5.24
CA ALA A 70 0.82 10.10 4.21
C ALA A 70 0.94 8.67 4.77
N ILE A 71 0.33 7.71 4.06
CA ILE A 71 0.45 6.27 4.34
C ILE A 71 0.73 5.55 3.03
N TRP A 72 1.73 4.66 3.02
CA TRP A 72 2.01 3.72 1.94
C TRP A 72 1.70 2.30 2.38
N GLN A 73 1.06 1.53 1.51
CA GLN A 73 1.03 0.08 1.60
C GLN A 73 2.22 -0.45 0.80
N PHE A 74 2.99 -1.36 1.38
CA PHE A 74 4.13 -2.01 0.72
C PHE A 74 4.10 -3.53 0.99
N GLY A 75 5.18 -4.25 0.75
CA GLY A 75 5.27 -5.68 0.98
C GLY A 75 4.43 -6.53 0.01
N SER A 76 4.12 -7.76 0.40
CA SER A 76 3.48 -8.75 -0.47
C SER A 76 2.10 -8.33 -0.98
N ARG A 77 1.28 -7.68 -0.15
CA ARG A 77 -0.04 -7.19 -0.57
C ARG A 77 0.03 -6.07 -1.59
N ALA A 78 1.07 -5.24 -1.53
CA ALA A 78 1.25 -4.19 -2.53
C ALA A 78 1.77 -4.74 -3.87
N ARG A 79 2.60 -5.79 -3.82
CA ARG A 79 3.12 -6.48 -5.01
C ARG A 79 2.12 -7.44 -5.65
N GLY A 80 1.07 -7.85 -4.91
CA GLY A 80 0.05 -8.79 -5.39
C GLY A 80 0.46 -10.27 -5.28
N ASP A 81 1.47 -10.58 -4.46
CA ASP A 81 1.95 -11.93 -4.17
C ASP A 81 1.62 -12.40 -2.74
N ALA A 82 0.67 -11.71 -2.08
CA ALA A 82 0.24 -12.03 -0.73
C ALA A 82 -0.54 -13.35 -0.64
N GLU A 83 -0.25 -14.12 0.39
CA GLU A 83 -1.09 -15.23 0.83
C GLU A 83 -2.30 -14.68 1.64
N PRO A 84 -3.36 -15.48 1.86
CA PRO A 84 -4.57 -15.02 2.56
C PRO A 84 -4.31 -14.46 3.96
N ASP A 85 -3.32 -14.99 4.66
CA ASP A 85 -2.90 -14.66 6.02
C ASP A 85 -1.70 -13.70 6.09
N SER A 86 -1.21 -13.21 4.94
CA SER A 86 -0.14 -12.21 4.91
C SER A 86 -0.55 -10.94 5.66
N ASP A 87 0.40 -10.32 6.34
CA ASP A 87 0.22 -9.06 7.04
C ASP A 87 0.02 -7.87 6.08
N PHE A 88 -0.57 -6.80 6.59
CA PHE A 88 -0.61 -5.50 5.93
C PHE A 88 0.60 -4.67 6.36
N ASP A 89 1.55 -4.46 5.46
CA ASP A 89 2.74 -3.64 5.71
C ASP A 89 2.41 -2.18 5.38
N LEU A 90 2.42 -1.30 6.39
CA LEU A 90 2.04 0.11 6.26
C LEU A 90 3.13 1.04 6.78
N LEU A 91 3.71 1.86 5.90
CA LEU A 91 4.59 2.96 6.26
C LEU A 91 3.73 4.20 6.54
N VAL A 92 3.84 4.74 7.75
CA VAL A 92 3.04 5.88 8.23
C VAL A 92 3.95 7.09 8.44
N VAL A 93 3.83 8.09 7.57
CA VAL A 93 4.63 9.32 7.67
C VAL A 93 3.93 10.34 8.55
N LEU A 94 4.56 10.66 9.67
CA LEU A 94 4.07 11.61 10.66
C LEU A 94 4.74 12.97 10.51
N PRO A 95 4.09 14.08 10.96
CA PRO A 95 4.74 15.38 11.04
C PRO A 95 6.00 15.32 11.91
N ASP A 96 6.99 16.16 11.61
CA ASP A 96 8.14 16.36 12.48
C ASP A 96 7.75 17.06 13.79
N GLY A 97 8.61 16.92 14.81
CA GLY A 97 8.45 17.63 16.08
C GLY A 97 7.43 17.01 17.03
N LEU A 98 6.92 15.81 16.75
CA LEU A 98 6.13 15.06 17.71
C LEU A 98 7.03 14.45 18.80
N PRO A 99 6.48 14.11 20.00
CA PRO A 99 7.22 13.35 20.99
C PRO A 99 7.79 12.06 20.42
N THR A 100 8.99 11.66 20.86
CA THR A 100 9.71 10.47 20.33
C THR A 100 8.86 9.21 20.37
N GLU A 101 8.02 9.04 21.38
CA GLU A 101 7.13 7.89 21.53
C GLU A 101 6.11 7.78 20.40
N SER A 102 5.75 8.90 19.75
CA SER A 102 4.82 8.92 18.62
C SER A 102 5.35 8.17 17.40
N TYR A 103 6.68 8.05 17.29
CA TYR A 103 7.35 7.33 16.19
C TYR A 103 7.66 5.87 16.55
N SER A 104 7.14 5.35 17.66
CA SER A 104 7.30 3.93 17.99
C SER A 104 6.23 3.10 17.26
N ALA A 105 6.64 1.93 16.73
CA ALA A 105 5.73 1.00 16.07
C ALA A 105 4.57 0.58 16.99
N ARG A 106 4.86 0.32 18.26
CA ARG A 106 3.86 -0.01 19.27
C ARG A 106 2.77 1.05 19.36
N ARG A 107 3.17 2.33 19.50
CA ARG A 107 2.22 3.45 19.62
C ARG A 107 1.42 3.66 18.34
N ALA A 108 2.08 3.53 17.20
CA ALA A 108 1.42 3.67 15.90
C ALA A 108 0.39 2.55 15.63
N ALA A 109 0.60 1.36 16.18
CA ALA A 109 -0.30 0.22 16.02
C ALA A 109 -1.50 0.22 16.99
N GLU A 110 -1.47 0.98 18.09
CA GLU A 110 -2.58 1.03 19.07
C GLU A 110 -3.97 1.27 18.46
N PRO A 111 -4.14 2.15 17.45
CA PRO A 111 -5.46 2.42 16.87
C PRO A 111 -6.11 1.21 16.18
N VAL A 112 -5.31 0.23 15.78
CA VAL A 112 -5.76 -0.96 15.03
C VAL A 112 -5.63 -2.25 15.84
N ALA A 113 -5.21 -2.15 17.12
CA ALA A 113 -5.05 -3.31 17.98
C ALA A 113 -6.35 -4.12 18.10
N GLY A 114 -6.24 -5.45 18.01
CA GLY A 114 -7.38 -6.36 18.17
C GLY A 114 -8.36 -6.38 17.00
N CYS A 115 -8.03 -5.79 15.84
CA CYS A 115 -8.93 -5.74 14.68
C CYS A 115 -9.08 -7.08 13.93
N GLY A 116 -8.35 -8.12 14.31
CA GLY A 116 -8.41 -9.44 13.67
C GLY A 116 -7.66 -9.53 12.33
N LEU A 117 -6.76 -8.57 12.07
CA LEU A 117 -5.85 -8.58 10.91
C LEU A 117 -4.41 -8.71 11.39
N GLY A 118 -3.56 -9.34 10.59
CA GLY A 118 -2.12 -9.20 10.67
C GLY A 118 -1.68 -7.87 10.05
N TYR A 119 -0.79 -7.15 10.73
CA TYR A 119 -0.26 -5.87 10.24
C TYR A 119 1.13 -5.58 10.81
N ASP A 120 1.94 -4.90 10.02
CA ASP A 120 3.17 -4.23 10.44
C ASP A 120 3.06 -2.72 10.16
N ILE A 121 3.01 -1.93 11.23
CA ILE A 121 2.90 -0.48 11.16
C ILE A 121 4.26 0.14 11.44
N VAL A 122 4.86 0.74 10.42
CA VAL A 122 6.17 1.39 10.50
C VAL A 122 5.99 2.90 10.46
N PRO A 123 6.03 3.60 11.61
CA PRO A 123 5.98 5.05 11.62
C PRO A 123 7.37 5.64 11.33
N CYS A 124 7.40 6.77 10.63
CA CYS A 124 8.59 7.59 10.48
C CYS A 124 8.21 9.08 10.49
N SER A 125 9.16 9.95 10.82
CA SER A 125 9.01 11.40 10.66
C SER A 125 9.11 11.79 9.19
N LEU A 126 8.63 13.00 8.85
CA LEU A 126 8.79 13.54 7.50
C LEU A 126 10.28 13.71 7.12
N ASN A 127 11.12 14.10 8.08
CA ASN A 127 12.56 14.25 7.86
C ASN A 127 13.24 12.91 7.56
N GLU A 128 12.93 11.85 8.33
CA GLU A 128 13.40 10.48 8.05
C GLU A 128 12.92 10.00 6.68
N PHE A 129 11.63 10.20 6.38
CA PHE A 129 11.08 9.86 5.07
C PHE A 129 11.87 10.50 3.93
N ARG A 130 12.13 11.81 4.00
CA ARG A 130 12.88 12.55 2.97
C ARG A 130 14.31 12.06 2.80
N LYS A 131 14.99 11.76 3.91
CA LYS A 131 16.36 11.26 3.91
C LYS A 131 16.45 9.87 3.27
N ASP A 132 15.51 8.99 3.63
CA ASP A 132 15.64 7.57 3.34
C ASP A 132 14.92 7.16 2.04
N ARG A 133 13.98 7.96 1.50
CA ARG A 133 13.27 7.63 0.26
C ARG A 133 14.19 7.47 -0.94
N ASP A 134 15.29 8.23 -0.98
CA ASP A 134 16.26 8.20 -2.05
C ASP A 134 17.49 7.33 -1.72
N THR A 135 17.46 6.63 -0.57
CA THR A 135 18.52 5.73 -0.10
C THR A 135 18.19 4.28 -0.47
N PRO A 136 18.82 3.69 -1.51
CA PRO A 136 18.57 2.31 -1.91
C PRO A 136 18.75 1.33 -0.75
N GLY A 137 17.80 0.40 -0.59
CA GLY A 137 17.83 -0.62 0.46
C GLY A 137 17.25 -0.15 1.80
N SER A 138 16.90 1.14 1.97
CA SER A 138 16.13 1.55 3.14
C SER A 138 14.68 1.04 3.03
N LEU A 139 14.02 0.85 4.18
CA LEU A 139 12.62 0.46 4.22
C LEU A 139 11.73 1.49 3.51
N VAL A 140 11.99 2.78 3.71
CA VAL A 140 11.26 3.88 3.09
C VAL A 140 11.40 3.84 1.57
N HIS A 141 12.62 3.64 1.06
CA HIS A 141 12.87 3.51 -0.38
C HIS A 141 12.07 2.34 -0.98
N ASN A 142 12.11 1.18 -0.34
CA ASN A 142 11.37 0.00 -0.80
C ASN A 142 9.86 0.24 -0.75
N ALA A 143 9.36 0.85 0.33
CA ALA A 143 7.93 1.17 0.46
C ALA A 143 7.43 2.14 -0.63
N VAL A 144 8.26 3.09 -1.06
CA VAL A 144 7.90 4.07 -2.10
C VAL A 144 8.02 3.49 -3.50
N THR A 145 9.04 2.66 -3.76
CA THR A 145 9.32 2.10 -5.11
C THR A 145 8.48 0.87 -5.44
N GLU A 146 8.21 0.01 -4.47
CA GLU A 146 7.45 -1.23 -4.66
C GLU A 146 6.00 -1.13 -4.19
N GLY A 147 5.71 -0.14 -3.35
CA GLY A 147 4.42 0.07 -2.73
C GLY A 147 3.54 1.09 -3.45
N ARG A 148 2.44 1.41 -2.80
CA ARG A 148 1.50 2.44 -3.27
C ARG A 148 1.04 3.33 -2.12
N ALA A 149 0.90 4.64 -2.38
CA ALA A 149 0.29 5.54 -1.42
C ALA A 149 -1.23 5.29 -1.34
N ILE A 150 -1.71 5.00 -0.13
CA ILE A 150 -3.13 4.77 0.17
C ILE A 150 -3.79 5.98 0.85
N TYR A 151 -2.98 6.92 1.35
CA TYR A 151 -3.43 8.17 1.93
C TYR A 151 -2.40 9.27 1.76
N ARG A 152 -2.87 10.50 1.46
CA ARG A 152 -2.07 11.72 1.47
C ARG A 152 -2.93 12.87 1.98
N ASP A 153 -2.46 13.55 3.03
CA ASP A 153 -3.08 14.76 3.59
C ASP A 153 -2.81 15.98 2.69
N ARG A 154 -3.61 17.04 2.83
CA ARG A 154 -3.38 18.31 2.12
C ARG A 154 -2.02 18.92 2.46
N ARG A 155 -1.53 18.73 3.69
CA ARG A 155 -0.21 19.18 4.15
C ARG A 155 0.94 18.46 3.44
N TRP A 156 0.71 17.23 2.96
CA TRP A 156 1.69 16.47 2.19
C TRP A 156 2.17 17.23 0.95
N ARG A 157 1.25 17.81 0.17
CA ARG A 157 1.59 18.57 -1.05
C ARG A 157 2.44 19.80 -0.75
N LYS A 158 2.18 20.48 0.38
CA LYS A 158 2.98 21.63 0.82
C LYS A 158 4.37 21.19 1.28
N ALA A 159 4.46 20.03 1.92
CA ALA A 159 5.73 19.50 2.39
C ALA A 159 6.63 18.99 1.24
N GLU A 160 6.07 18.40 0.18
CA GLU A 160 6.85 17.97 -1.00
C GLU A 160 7.17 19.13 -1.97
N GLY A 161 6.33 20.16 -2.05
CA GLY A 161 6.55 21.32 -2.92
C GLY A 161 7.44 22.39 -2.33
N ALA A 162 7.96 22.21 -1.11
CA ALA A 162 8.89 23.13 -0.42
C ALA A 162 10.36 22.66 -0.52
N ALA A 163 10.67 21.76 -1.47
CA ALA A 163 12.04 21.30 -1.75
C ALA A 163 12.56 21.91 -3.05
#